data_1b4ba8d49241bfb3c1f39fcba031d3ca
#
_entry.id   1b4ba8d49241bfb3c1f39fcba031d3ca
#
_cell.length_a   1.000
_cell.length_b   1.000
_cell.length_c   1.000
_cell.angle_alpha   90.00
_cell.angle_beta   90.00
_cell.angle_gamma   90.00
#
_symmetry.space_group_name_H-M   'P 1'
#
loop_
_entity.id
_entity.type
_entity.pdbx_description
1 polymer ?
#
loop_
_entity_poly.entity_id
_entity_poly.type
_entity_poly.pdbx_seq_one_letter_code
_entity_poly.pdbx_strand_id
1 'polypeptide(L)'
;MTNPVVALGSGSELLLRIGAIATVVLVAALVSWRRRMTTAAPTQPRGAIPAQLDRSDFDSPEMPWLVVVFTSATCSACEDVARKASVLVGREVAVQEAEYVRDRNLHDRYRIDAVPTLVIADKEGVVRYGHLGPVSATDMWAAMARCRDPQLPVAQCEHHDHGA
;
A
#
# COMPACT_ATOMS: atom_id res chain seq x y z
N MET A 1 -70.44 15.15 -15.44
CA MET A 1 -69.87 14.06 -14.63
C MET A 1 -68.96 13.26 -15.56
N THR A 2 -67.68 13.59 -15.61
CA THR A 2 -66.68 12.96 -16.46
C THR A 2 -65.75 12.11 -15.58
N ASN A 3 -65.83 10.80 -15.72
CA ASN A 3 -64.92 9.87 -15.07
C ASN A 3 -63.54 9.93 -15.71
N PRO A 4 -62.43 10.05 -14.93
CA PRO A 4 -61.11 9.85 -15.48
C PRO A 4 -60.86 8.35 -15.64
N VAL A 5 -60.71 7.92 -16.89
CA VAL A 5 -60.24 6.59 -17.25
C VAL A 5 -58.78 6.52 -16.84
N VAL A 6 -58.49 5.77 -15.78
CA VAL A 6 -57.12 5.41 -15.43
C VAL A 6 -56.66 4.39 -16.49
N ALA A 7 -55.87 4.84 -17.43
CA ALA A 7 -55.21 3.98 -18.41
C ALA A 7 -54.24 3.07 -17.67
N LEU A 8 -54.57 1.80 -17.53
CA LEU A 8 -53.68 0.73 -17.11
C LEU A 8 -52.55 0.63 -18.15
N GLY A 9 -51.37 1.15 -17.79
CA GLY A 9 -50.20 1.05 -18.64
C GLY A 9 -49.98 -0.43 -19.05
N SER A 10 -49.77 -0.65 -20.34
CA SER A 10 -49.59 -1.98 -20.92
C SER A 10 -48.43 -2.70 -20.22
N GLY A 11 -48.55 -4.03 -20.03
CA GLY A 11 -47.55 -4.84 -19.31
C GLY A 11 -46.11 -4.69 -19.85
N SER A 12 -45.95 -4.21 -21.09
CA SER A 12 -44.65 -3.88 -21.71
C SER A 12 -43.96 -2.68 -21.06
N GLU A 13 -44.71 -1.66 -20.64
CA GLU A 13 -44.20 -0.48 -19.93
C GLU A 13 -43.65 -0.85 -18.54
N LEU A 14 -44.36 -1.74 -17.83
CA LEU A 14 -43.97 -2.22 -16.54
C LEU A 14 -42.67 -3.06 -16.63
N LEU A 15 -42.57 -3.94 -17.62
CA LEU A 15 -41.36 -4.76 -17.85
C LEU A 15 -40.16 -3.90 -18.23
N LEU A 16 -40.34 -2.85 -19.03
CA LEU A 16 -39.26 -1.89 -19.35
C LEU A 16 -38.76 -1.14 -18.12
N ARG A 17 -39.67 -0.71 -17.27
CA ARG A 17 -39.29 -0.01 -16.01
C ARG A 17 -38.54 -0.92 -15.03
N ILE A 18 -39.00 -2.17 -14.89
CA ILE A 18 -38.30 -3.15 -14.02
C ILE A 18 -36.93 -3.48 -14.62
N GLY A 19 -36.82 -3.65 -15.94
CA GLY A 19 -35.52 -3.87 -16.60
C GLY A 19 -34.54 -2.71 -16.40
N ALA A 20 -35.01 -1.46 -16.51
CA ALA A 20 -34.18 -0.29 -16.29
C ALA A 20 -33.68 -0.19 -14.83
N ILE A 21 -34.55 -0.45 -13.87
CA ILE A 21 -34.17 -0.44 -12.44
C ILE A 21 -33.15 -1.56 -12.15
N ALA A 22 -33.37 -2.77 -12.68
CA ALA A 22 -32.44 -3.88 -12.48
C ALA A 22 -31.05 -3.58 -13.07
N THR A 23 -30.99 -2.93 -14.23
CA THR A 23 -29.73 -2.52 -14.85
C THR A 23 -28.99 -1.48 -14.01
N VAL A 24 -29.68 -0.47 -13.49
CA VAL A 24 -29.08 0.55 -12.61
C VAL A 24 -28.53 -0.08 -11.32
N VAL A 25 -29.28 -0.98 -10.71
CA VAL A 25 -28.85 -1.69 -9.50
C VAL A 25 -27.60 -2.55 -9.77
N LEU A 26 -27.59 -3.26 -10.90
CA LEU A 26 -26.44 -4.08 -11.31
C LEU A 26 -25.19 -3.23 -11.54
N VAL A 27 -25.31 -2.11 -12.25
CA VAL A 27 -24.20 -1.18 -12.47
C VAL A 27 -23.71 -0.57 -11.16
N ALA A 28 -24.62 -0.14 -10.29
CA ALA A 28 -24.26 0.38 -8.97
C ALA A 28 -23.56 -0.67 -8.11
N ALA A 29 -23.99 -1.92 -8.13
CA ALA A 29 -23.34 -3.03 -7.44
C ALA A 29 -21.93 -3.31 -7.99
N LEU A 30 -21.76 -3.33 -9.33
CA LEU A 30 -20.44 -3.51 -9.96
C LEU A 30 -19.48 -2.37 -9.64
N VAL A 31 -19.95 -1.12 -9.68
CA VAL A 31 -19.15 0.05 -9.32
C VAL A 31 -18.77 0.00 -7.85
N SER A 32 -19.70 -0.34 -6.97
CA SER A 32 -19.44 -0.48 -5.53
C SER A 32 -18.45 -1.60 -5.23
N TRP A 33 -18.56 -2.73 -5.95
CA TRP A 33 -17.61 -3.84 -5.83
C TRP A 33 -16.22 -3.45 -6.30
N ARG A 34 -16.10 -2.80 -7.46
CA ARG A 34 -14.82 -2.25 -7.93
C ARG A 34 -14.21 -1.23 -6.94
N ARG A 35 -15.02 -0.33 -6.40
CA ARG A 35 -14.56 0.63 -5.37
C ARG A 35 -14.07 -0.06 -4.11
N ARG A 36 -14.70 -1.15 -3.67
CA ARG A 36 -14.23 -1.94 -2.53
C ARG A 36 -12.90 -2.63 -2.79
N MET A 37 -12.65 -3.05 -4.02
CA MET A 37 -11.37 -3.65 -4.43
C MET A 37 -10.23 -2.62 -4.56
N THR A 38 -10.56 -1.34 -4.71
CA THR A 38 -9.58 -0.24 -4.79
C THR A 38 -9.54 0.61 -3.51
N THR A 39 -10.02 0.07 -2.36
CA THR A 39 -9.92 0.79 -1.10
C THR A 39 -8.46 0.96 -0.72
N ALA A 40 -8.01 2.20 -0.68
CA ALA A 40 -6.66 2.54 -0.27
C ALA A 40 -6.41 2.20 1.20
N ALA A 41 -5.20 1.75 1.51
CA ALA A 41 -4.75 1.68 2.89
C ALA A 41 -4.71 3.09 3.51
N PRO A 42 -4.99 3.24 4.81
CA PRO A 42 -4.88 4.53 5.50
C PRO A 42 -3.49 5.13 5.33
N THR A 43 -3.42 6.41 4.97
CA THR A 43 -2.14 7.13 4.78
C THR A 43 -1.61 7.77 6.07
N GLN A 44 -2.34 7.66 7.18
CA GLN A 44 -1.89 8.18 8.47
C GLN A 44 -1.23 7.08 9.31
N PRO A 45 -0.05 7.32 9.89
CA PRO A 45 0.64 6.33 10.70
C PRO A 45 -0.17 6.05 11.98
N ARG A 46 -0.81 4.90 12.04
CA ARG A 46 -1.53 4.37 13.21
C ARG A 46 -0.96 3.06 13.71
N GLY A 47 -0.20 2.37 12.85
CA GLY A 47 0.26 1.02 13.10
C GLY A 47 1.65 0.93 13.66
N ALA A 48 1.90 -0.15 14.36
CA ALA A 48 3.24 -0.55 14.73
C ALA A 48 3.94 -1.16 13.51
N ILE A 49 5.20 -0.79 13.31
CA ILE A 49 6.08 -1.50 12.37
C ILE A 49 6.23 -2.94 12.88
N PRO A 50 6.07 -3.98 12.03
CA PRO A 50 6.26 -5.35 12.46
C PRO A 50 7.69 -5.56 12.97
N ALA A 51 7.85 -6.31 14.05
CA ALA A 51 9.17 -6.65 14.58
C ALA A 51 9.82 -7.83 13.83
N GLN A 52 9.01 -8.64 13.15
CA GLN A 52 9.43 -9.87 12.50
C GLN A 52 8.65 -10.07 11.19
N LEU A 53 9.36 -10.48 10.14
CA LEU A 53 8.78 -10.96 8.89
C LEU A 53 9.11 -12.45 8.71
N ASP A 54 8.20 -13.21 8.11
CA ASP A 54 8.50 -14.56 7.62
C ASP A 54 9.12 -14.43 6.23
N ARG A 55 10.38 -14.82 6.10
CA ARG A 55 11.11 -14.69 4.83
C ARG A 55 10.48 -15.50 3.69
N SER A 56 9.75 -16.57 4.02
CA SER A 56 9.06 -17.39 3.02
C SER A 56 7.84 -16.71 2.38
N ASP A 57 7.36 -15.63 2.93
CA ASP A 57 6.28 -14.83 2.33
C ASP A 57 6.77 -13.92 1.18
N PHE A 58 8.08 -13.80 1.00
CA PHE A 58 8.71 -12.85 0.09
C PHE A 58 9.62 -13.55 -0.91
N ASP A 59 9.87 -12.87 -2.03
CA ASP A 59 10.80 -13.35 -3.03
C ASP A 59 12.22 -13.38 -2.47
N SER A 60 13.02 -14.36 -2.93
CA SER A 60 14.44 -14.51 -2.54
C SER A 60 14.66 -14.61 -1.02
N PRO A 61 14.03 -15.59 -0.34
CA PRO A 61 14.12 -15.72 1.12
C PRO A 61 15.54 -16.01 1.62
N GLU A 62 16.44 -16.48 0.74
CA GLU A 62 17.85 -16.78 1.03
C GLU A 62 18.75 -15.54 1.09
N MET A 63 18.29 -14.40 0.59
CA MET A 63 19.09 -13.17 0.56
C MET A 63 19.38 -12.65 1.99
N PRO A 64 20.61 -12.16 2.27
CA PRO A 64 20.97 -11.65 3.59
C PRO A 64 20.05 -10.54 4.10
N TRP A 65 19.59 -9.67 3.21
CA TRP A 65 18.75 -8.53 3.53
C TRP A 65 17.50 -8.48 2.66
N LEU A 66 16.39 -8.12 3.27
CA LEU A 66 15.13 -7.87 2.61
C LEU A 66 14.65 -6.45 2.92
N VAL A 67 14.36 -5.69 1.89
CA VAL A 67 13.66 -4.40 1.99
C VAL A 67 12.25 -4.60 1.44
N VAL A 68 11.24 -4.35 2.26
CA VAL A 68 9.84 -4.38 1.84
C VAL A 68 9.28 -2.97 1.90
N VAL A 69 8.62 -2.55 0.83
CA VAL A 69 7.85 -1.32 0.78
C VAL A 69 6.38 -1.68 0.64
N PHE A 70 5.62 -1.49 1.69
CA PHE A 70 4.17 -1.63 1.66
C PHE A 70 3.56 -0.36 1.07
N THR A 71 2.77 -0.53 0.01
CA THR A 71 2.24 0.56 -0.81
C THR A 71 0.74 0.42 -1.07
N SER A 72 0.16 1.43 -1.70
CA SER A 72 -1.18 1.39 -2.25
C SER A 72 -1.23 2.23 -3.53
N ALA A 73 -1.94 1.76 -4.53
CA ALA A 73 -2.10 2.43 -5.83
C ALA A 73 -2.69 3.85 -5.74
N THR A 74 -3.36 4.20 -4.63
CA THR A 74 -3.94 5.54 -4.43
C THR A 74 -3.06 6.46 -3.57
N CYS A 75 -1.89 5.98 -3.16
CA CYS A 75 -0.95 6.73 -2.31
C CYS A 75 0.11 7.41 -3.20
N SER A 76 0.05 8.73 -3.32
CA SER A 76 0.98 9.50 -4.16
C SER A 76 2.45 9.44 -3.72
N ALA A 77 2.71 9.28 -2.41
CA ALA A 77 4.07 9.17 -1.87
C ALA A 77 4.67 7.76 -2.03
N CYS A 78 3.82 6.73 -2.23
CA CYS A 78 4.26 5.33 -2.27
C CYS A 78 5.15 5.03 -3.47
N GLU A 79 4.79 5.54 -4.65
CA GLU A 79 5.58 5.36 -5.88
C GLU A 79 7.01 5.91 -5.72
N ASP A 80 7.15 7.09 -5.10
CA ASP A 80 8.45 7.70 -4.87
C ASP A 80 9.31 6.87 -3.90
N VAL A 81 8.71 6.36 -2.81
CA VAL A 81 9.42 5.50 -1.84
C VAL A 81 9.82 4.17 -2.48
N ALA A 82 8.92 3.51 -3.23
CA ALA A 82 9.22 2.26 -3.93
C ALA A 82 10.34 2.43 -4.96
N ARG A 83 10.32 3.50 -5.73
CA ARG A 83 11.37 3.84 -6.70
C ARG A 83 12.72 4.09 -6.02
N LYS A 84 12.75 4.78 -4.88
CA LYS A 84 13.98 4.97 -4.09
C LYS A 84 14.49 3.65 -3.52
N ALA A 85 13.60 2.80 -3.03
CA ALA A 85 13.98 1.49 -2.48
C ALA A 85 14.55 0.56 -3.55
N SER A 86 14.05 0.59 -4.78
CA SER A 86 14.54 -0.27 -5.87
C SER A 86 16.03 -0.10 -6.18
N VAL A 87 16.61 1.07 -5.85
CA VAL A 87 18.04 1.32 -6.03
C VAL A 87 18.91 0.55 -5.02
N LEU A 88 18.30 0.04 -3.92
CA LEU A 88 19.02 -0.79 -2.93
C LEU A 88 19.24 -2.23 -3.39
N VAL A 89 18.58 -2.67 -4.47
CA VAL A 89 18.75 -4.02 -5.03
C VAL A 89 20.23 -4.31 -5.28
N GLY A 90 20.71 -5.43 -4.78
CA GLY A 90 22.09 -5.83 -4.94
C GLY A 90 22.33 -7.30 -4.65
N ARG A 91 23.59 -7.71 -4.57
CA ARG A 91 23.97 -9.11 -4.35
C ARG A 91 23.51 -9.67 -3.00
N GLU A 92 23.27 -8.80 -2.03
CA GLU A 92 22.91 -9.17 -0.66
C GLU A 92 21.57 -8.59 -0.24
N VAL A 93 20.88 -7.82 -1.09
CA VAL A 93 19.66 -7.11 -0.78
C VAL A 93 18.60 -7.44 -1.81
N ALA A 94 17.54 -8.10 -1.37
CA ALA A 94 16.28 -8.20 -2.09
C ALA A 94 15.42 -6.98 -1.77
N VAL A 95 14.70 -6.46 -2.76
CA VAL A 95 13.73 -5.38 -2.57
C VAL A 95 12.41 -5.83 -3.17
N GLN A 96 11.34 -5.74 -2.39
CA GLN A 96 9.99 -6.11 -2.83
C GLN A 96 8.99 -5.03 -2.48
N GLU A 97 8.12 -4.72 -3.43
CA GLU A 97 6.94 -3.90 -3.19
C GLU A 97 5.74 -4.80 -2.91
N ALA A 98 5.09 -4.57 -1.77
CA ALA A 98 3.84 -5.21 -1.37
C ALA A 98 2.69 -4.20 -1.56
N GLU A 99 1.99 -4.27 -2.70
CA GLU A 99 0.88 -3.37 -3.02
C GLU A 99 -0.41 -3.88 -2.36
N TYR A 100 -1.16 -2.97 -1.72
CA TYR A 100 -2.30 -3.28 -0.85
C TYR A 100 -3.37 -4.18 -1.47
N VAL A 101 -3.69 -4.00 -2.76
CA VAL A 101 -4.74 -4.81 -3.41
C VAL A 101 -4.19 -6.16 -3.86
N ARG A 102 -2.98 -6.17 -4.43
CA ARG A 102 -2.33 -7.38 -4.93
C ARG A 102 -1.87 -8.29 -3.80
N ASP A 103 -1.28 -7.70 -2.75
CA ASP A 103 -0.62 -8.41 -1.66
C ASP A 103 -1.34 -8.21 -0.32
N ARG A 104 -2.68 -8.18 -0.37
CA ARG A 104 -3.52 -7.89 0.79
C ARG A 104 -3.25 -8.82 1.97
N ASN A 105 -2.97 -10.10 1.69
CA ASN A 105 -2.60 -11.08 2.71
C ASN A 105 -1.36 -10.69 3.52
N LEU A 106 -0.37 -10.04 2.89
CA LEU A 106 0.83 -9.52 3.58
C LEU A 106 0.48 -8.33 4.46
N HIS A 107 -0.34 -7.39 3.95
CA HIS A 107 -0.81 -6.26 4.76
C HIS A 107 -1.58 -6.72 6.00
N ASP A 108 -2.50 -7.68 5.84
CA ASP A 108 -3.30 -8.22 6.93
C ASP A 108 -2.42 -9.02 7.92
N ARG A 109 -1.50 -9.88 7.43
CA ARG A 109 -0.60 -10.71 8.25
C ARG A 109 0.33 -9.86 9.11
N TYR A 110 0.91 -8.81 8.53
CA TYR A 110 1.86 -7.92 9.22
C TYR A 110 1.19 -6.69 9.85
N ARG A 111 -0.15 -6.61 9.79
CA ARG A 111 -0.96 -5.52 10.35
C ARG A 111 -0.53 -4.15 9.86
N ILE A 112 -0.24 -4.06 8.56
CA ILE A 112 0.11 -2.79 7.92
C ILE A 112 -1.17 -2.00 7.69
N ASP A 113 -1.39 -0.97 8.46
CA ASP A 113 -2.58 -0.11 8.41
C ASP A 113 -2.28 1.30 7.87
N ALA A 114 -1.00 1.58 7.56
CA ALA A 114 -0.57 2.84 6.97
C ALA A 114 0.46 2.63 5.86
N VAL A 115 0.41 3.45 4.82
CA VAL A 115 1.35 3.42 3.68
C VAL A 115 1.82 4.83 3.31
N PRO A 116 3.04 4.98 2.81
CA PRO A 116 4.05 3.94 2.65
C PRO A 116 4.63 3.48 3.99
N THR A 117 4.89 2.18 4.11
CA THR A 117 5.67 1.61 5.22
C THR A 117 6.88 0.90 4.62
N LEU A 118 8.07 1.31 5.02
CA LEU A 118 9.34 0.69 4.63
C LEU A 118 9.87 -0.14 5.78
N VAL A 119 10.29 -1.37 5.48
CA VAL A 119 10.86 -2.31 6.47
C VAL A 119 12.15 -2.88 5.91
N ILE A 120 13.21 -2.93 6.72
CA ILE A 120 14.47 -3.63 6.41
C ILE A 120 14.62 -4.77 7.42
N ALA A 121 14.66 -6.00 6.92
CA ALA A 121 14.81 -7.21 7.72
C ALA A 121 16.09 -7.97 7.34
N ASP A 122 16.67 -8.64 8.33
CA ASP A 122 17.81 -9.56 8.11
C ASP A 122 17.37 -10.92 7.56
N LYS A 123 18.30 -11.85 7.42
CA LYS A 123 18.06 -13.19 6.88
C LYS A 123 17.14 -14.04 7.76
N GLU A 124 17.09 -13.78 9.05
CA GLU A 124 16.18 -14.40 10.01
C GLU A 124 14.79 -13.74 10.01
N GLY A 125 14.61 -12.66 9.22
CA GLY A 125 13.38 -11.89 9.14
C GLY A 125 13.19 -10.89 10.28
N VAL A 126 14.20 -10.72 11.16
CA VAL A 126 14.13 -9.72 12.22
C VAL A 126 14.20 -8.32 11.60
N VAL A 127 13.21 -7.50 11.90
CA VAL A 127 13.16 -6.13 11.41
C VAL A 127 14.20 -5.28 12.15
N ARG A 128 15.19 -4.80 11.39
CA ARG A 128 16.29 -3.96 11.90
C ARG A 128 16.02 -2.48 11.72
N TYR A 129 15.16 -2.13 10.78
CA TYR A 129 14.73 -0.75 10.56
C TYR A 129 13.31 -0.73 10.00
N GLY A 130 12.54 0.25 10.40
CA GLY A 130 11.22 0.50 9.85
C GLY A 130 10.92 2.00 9.84
N HIS A 131 10.19 2.44 8.82
CA HIS A 131 9.80 3.83 8.63
C HIS A 131 8.36 3.92 8.13
N LEU A 132 7.59 4.81 8.71
CA LEU A 132 6.22 5.12 8.30
C LEU A 132 6.21 6.47 7.58
N GLY A 133 5.61 6.49 6.40
CA GLY A 133 5.52 7.69 5.58
C GLY A 133 6.66 7.87 4.59
N PRO A 134 6.73 9.05 3.93
CA PRO A 134 7.77 9.36 2.98
C PRO A 134 9.16 9.35 3.60
N VAL A 135 10.15 8.83 2.89
CA VAL A 135 11.55 8.77 3.33
C VAL A 135 12.46 9.30 2.22
N SER A 136 13.53 10.00 2.60
CA SER A 136 14.53 10.46 1.64
C SER A 136 15.44 9.30 1.19
N ALA A 137 16.02 9.41 0.00
CA ALA A 137 16.99 8.43 -0.48
C ALA A 137 18.21 8.34 0.46
N THR A 138 18.69 9.47 0.96
CA THR A 138 19.81 9.52 1.89
C THR A 138 19.53 8.79 3.20
N ASP A 139 18.33 9.00 3.78
CA ASP A 139 17.94 8.33 5.03
C ASP A 139 17.78 6.82 4.81
N MET A 140 17.24 6.41 3.67
CA MET A 140 17.08 5.00 3.31
C MET A 140 18.44 4.30 3.15
N TRP A 141 19.39 4.94 2.45
CA TRP A 141 20.76 4.43 2.33
C TRP A 141 21.48 4.38 3.67
N ALA A 142 21.36 5.42 4.47
CA ALA A 142 21.93 5.47 5.82
C ALA A 142 21.32 4.39 6.73
N ALA A 143 20.02 4.14 6.63
CA ALA A 143 19.36 3.06 7.36
C ALA A 143 19.91 1.68 6.94
N MET A 144 20.04 1.43 5.64
CA MET A 144 20.60 0.17 5.12
C MET A 144 22.06 -0.02 5.55
N ALA A 145 22.88 1.04 5.52
CA ALA A 145 24.26 0.97 5.98
C ALA A 145 24.35 0.62 7.48
N ARG A 146 23.52 1.25 8.32
CA ARG A 146 23.45 0.92 9.76
C ARG A 146 22.92 -0.48 10.04
N CYS A 147 22.00 -0.99 9.22
CA CYS A 147 21.54 -2.38 9.36
C CYS A 147 22.69 -3.35 9.11
N ARG A 148 23.56 -3.07 8.15
CA ARG A 148 24.75 -3.88 7.84
C ARG A 148 25.88 -3.73 8.85
N ASP A 149 26.09 -2.52 9.32
CA ASP A 149 27.10 -2.19 10.32
C ASP A 149 26.50 -1.26 11.40
N PRO A 150 26.03 -1.83 12.52
CA PRO A 150 25.43 -1.05 13.61
C PRO A 150 26.40 -0.09 14.30
N GLN A 151 27.71 -0.18 14.03
CA GLN A 151 28.74 0.69 14.65
C GLN A 151 29.01 1.94 13.81
N LEU A 152 28.41 2.07 12.63
CA LEU A 152 28.54 3.28 11.83
C LEU A 152 28.02 4.50 12.60
N PRO A 153 28.84 5.55 12.73
CA PRO A 153 28.41 6.78 13.41
C PRO A 153 27.22 7.39 12.67
N VAL A 154 26.26 7.91 13.43
CA VAL A 154 25.19 8.73 12.87
C VAL A 154 25.86 9.99 12.33
N ALA A 155 25.95 10.13 11.01
CA ALA A 155 26.40 11.39 10.43
C ALA A 155 25.41 12.48 10.86
N GLN A 156 25.83 13.33 11.76
CA GLN A 156 25.14 14.57 12.06
C GLN A 156 25.29 15.43 10.79
N CYS A 157 24.20 15.58 10.03
CA CYS A 157 24.12 16.65 9.05
C CYS A 157 24.12 17.94 9.84
N GLU A 158 25.30 18.58 9.99
CA GLU A 158 25.37 19.96 10.43
C GLU A 158 24.58 20.78 9.41
N HIS A 159 23.47 21.35 9.88
CA HIS A 159 22.79 22.42 9.18
C HIS A 159 23.81 23.56 9.04
N HIS A 160 24.44 23.66 7.87
CA HIS A 160 25.06 24.90 7.48
C HIS A 160 23.95 25.92 7.27
N ASP A 161 23.71 26.68 8.31
CA ASP A 161 22.90 27.91 8.27
C ASP A 161 23.64 28.88 7.34
N HIS A 162 23.21 28.95 6.09
CA HIS A 162 23.61 30.02 5.19
C HIS A 162 22.87 31.28 5.58
N GLY A 163 23.34 31.89 6.66
CA GLY A 163 23.01 33.26 6.99
C GLY A 163 23.71 34.21 6.04
N ALA A 164 22.95 34.99 5.30
CA ALA A 164 23.14 36.40 4.95
C ALA A 164 21.98 36.87 4.09
#